data_7b005d2016f58d347afce450759aebaf
#
_entry.id   7b005d2016f58d347afce450759aebaf
#
_cell.length_a   1.000
_cell.length_b   1.000
_cell.length_c   1.000
_cell.angle_alpha   90.00
_cell.angle_beta   90.00
_cell.angle_gamma   90.00
#
_symmetry.space_group_name_H-M   'P 1'
#
loop_
_entity.id
_entity.type
_entity.pdbx_description
1 polymer ?
#
loop_
_entity_poly.entity_id
_entity_poly.type
_entity_poly.pdbx_seq_one_letter_code
_entity_poly.pdbx_strand_id
1 'polypeptide(L)'
;MTTTRRTLTAAAVITAATLALGACGSSKPATPTASPSTEAATAAPTAAASTLTVNESNEHVSVPAGTTMIIVNGSNNHVEGGELADITVNGSNNAIEVDSASTVSFTGSNNELEYKKGNAPRVANDAGTNNVVSLDN
;
A
#
# COMPACT_ATOMS: atom_id res chain seq x y z
N MET A 1 23.53 -10.57 -28.91
CA MET A 1 22.37 -10.27 -28.00
C MET A 1 22.89 -10.37 -26.59
N THR A 2 23.13 -9.22 -25.95
CA THR A 2 23.78 -9.18 -24.64
C THR A 2 22.72 -8.77 -23.61
N THR A 3 22.31 -9.71 -22.78
CA THR A 3 21.33 -9.49 -21.71
C THR A 3 22.03 -8.86 -20.50
N THR A 4 21.83 -7.58 -20.28
CA THR A 4 22.36 -6.90 -19.09
C THR A 4 21.38 -7.06 -17.92
N ARG A 5 21.72 -7.90 -16.97
CA ARG A 5 21.01 -8.01 -15.68
C ARG A 5 21.44 -6.85 -14.80
N ARG A 6 20.54 -5.96 -14.45
CA ARG A 6 20.76 -4.93 -13.43
C ARG A 6 20.30 -5.46 -12.07
N THR A 7 21.24 -5.68 -11.18
CA THR A 7 21.01 -5.99 -9.77
C THR A 7 20.73 -4.68 -9.01
N LEU A 8 19.56 -4.56 -8.39
CA LEU A 8 19.28 -3.49 -7.43
C LEU A 8 19.83 -3.89 -6.07
N THR A 9 20.75 -3.08 -5.55
CA THR A 9 21.28 -3.20 -4.20
C THR A 9 20.45 -2.30 -3.28
N ALA A 10 19.70 -2.91 -2.36
CA ALA A 10 19.01 -2.18 -1.29
C ALA A 10 19.99 -1.86 -0.16
N ALA A 11 20.22 -0.59 0.13
CA ALA A 11 20.99 -0.15 1.29
C ALA A 11 20.05 0.01 2.50
N ALA A 12 20.21 -0.83 3.51
CA ALA A 12 19.54 -0.70 4.79
C ALA A 12 20.37 0.25 5.69
N VAL A 13 19.76 1.36 6.11
CA VAL A 13 20.32 2.26 7.11
C VAL A 13 19.77 1.86 8.49
N ILE A 14 20.65 1.35 9.36
CA ILE A 14 20.33 1.05 10.76
C ILE A 14 20.79 2.24 11.60
N THR A 15 19.86 2.96 12.19
CA THR A 15 20.13 3.99 13.20
C THR A 15 19.95 3.40 14.59
N ALA A 16 21.05 3.30 15.34
CA ALA A 16 21.07 2.89 16.73
C ALA A 16 20.71 4.09 17.64
N ALA A 17 19.71 3.93 18.50
CA ALA A 17 19.40 4.89 19.55
C ALA A 17 19.99 4.48 20.88
N THR A 18 20.74 5.38 21.49
CA THR A 18 21.48 5.24 22.76
C THR A 18 20.57 5.33 23.97
N LEU A 19 20.80 4.43 24.94
CA LEU A 19 20.21 4.45 26.28
C LEU A 19 20.81 5.58 27.13
N ALA A 20 19.95 6.27 27.86
CA ALA A 20 20.32 7.09 29.02
C ALA A 20 19.76 6.45 30.29
N LEU A 21 20.64 6.02 31.19
CA LEU A 21 20.31 5.65 32.57
C LEU A 21 20.21 6.90 33.42
N GLY A 22 19.13 7.03 34.17
CA GLY A 22 18.94 8.07 35.18
C GLY A 22 18.40 7.49 36.49
N ALA A 23 19.08 7.80 37.55
CA ALA A 23 19.20 7.25 38.89
C ALA A 23 17.98 7.28 39.83
N CYS A 24 18.07 6.35 40.80
CA CYS A 24 17.48 6.19 42.11
C CYS A 24 16.74 7.36 42.79
N GLY A 25 15.58 7.02 43.41
CA GLY A 25 14.96 7.75 44.50
C GLY A 25 14.04 6.82 45.30
N SER A 26 14.47 6.41 46.51
CA SER A 26 13.68 5.61 47.43
C SER A 26 12.63 6.47 48.16
N SER A 27 11.41 5.97 48.32
CA SER A 27 10.53 6.25 49.48
C SER A 27 9.32 5.30 49.52
N LYS A 28 9.03 4.80 50.68
CA LYS A 28 8.22 3.70 51.22
C LYS A 28 6.69 4.01 51.26
N PRO A 29 5.83 3.12 51.75
CA PRO A 29 4.65 2.61 51.02
C PRO A 29 3.32 3.27 51.44
N ALA A 30 2.35 3.26 50.56
CA ALA A 30 0.96 3.47 50.88
C ALA A 30 0.07 2.44 50.15
N THR A 31 -0.87 1.96 50.90
CA THR A 31 -1.84 0.85 50.71
C THR A 31 -2.68 0.90 49.45
N PRO A 32 -3.21 -0.23 48.97
CA PRO A 32 -3.85 -0.37 47.66
C PRO A 32 -5.30 0.12 47.70
N THR A 33 -5.61 1.10 46.88
CA THR A 33 -6.97 1.37 46.45
C THR A 33 -7.14 0.80 45.07
N ALA A 34 -8.03 -0.17 44.96
CA ALA A 34 -8.41 -0.78 43.69
C ALA A 34 -8.98 0.29 42.76
N SER A 35 -8.30 0.56 41.68
CA SER A 35 -8.78 1.35 40.55
C SER A 35 -9.22 0.38 39.43
N PRO A 36 -10.35 0.67 38.77
CA PRO A 36 -10.87 -0.26 37.75
C PRO A 36 -9.87 -0.42 36.61
N SER A 37 -9.62 -1.66 36.26
CA SER A 37 -8.85 -2.06 35.10
C SER A 37 -9.47 -1.43 33.84
N THR A 38 -8.89 -0.36 33.37
CA THR A 38 -9.15 0.11 32.00
C THR A 38 -8.43 -0.87 31.09
N GLU A 39 -9.20 -1.74 30.48
CA GLU A 39 -8.79 -2.61 29.40
C GLU A 39 -8.14 -1.73 28.33
N ALA A 40 -6.82 -1.78 28.27
CA ALA A 40 -6.07 -1.14 27.20
C ALA A 40 -6.47 -1.85 25.91
N ALA A 41 -7.34 -1.22 25.14
CA ALA A 41 -7.56 -1.65 23.77
C ALA A 41 -6.18 -1.70 23.08
N THR A 42 -5.71 -2.91 22.86
CA THR A 42 -4.52 -3.17 22.06
C THR A 42 -4.85 -2.65 20.66
N ALA A 43 -4.37 -1.47 20.33
CA ALA A 43 -4.41 -0.97 18.97
C ALA A 43 -3.67 -2.00 18.13
N ALA A 44 -4.38 -2.66 17.25
CA ALA A 44 -3.76 -3.51 16.24
C ALA A 44 -2.68 -2.67 15.53
N PRO A 45 -1.50 -3.23 15.26
CA PRO A 45 -0.48 -2.49 14.52
C PRO A 45 -1.11 -2.06 13.19
N THR A 46 -1.27 -0.76 13.01
CA THR A 46 -1.63 -0.19 11.73
C THR A 46 -0.46 -0.55 10.80
N ALA A 47 -0.67 -1.52 9.93
CA ALA A 47 0.31 -1.87 8.91
C ALA A 47 0.67 -0.57 8.20
N ALA A 48 1.96 -0.21 8.19
CA ALA A 48 2.41 0.99 7.50
C ALA A 48 1.96 0.87 6.03
N ALA A 49 1.24 1.87 5.54
CA ALA A 49 0.77 1.90 4.16
C ALA A 49 1.98 1.78 3.23
N SER A 50 2.05 0.69 2.47
CA SER A 50 3.10 0.48 1.49
C SER A 50 2.59 0.90 0.12
N THR A 51 3.36 1.73 -0.57
CA THR A 51 3.03 2.22 -1.91
C THR A 51 3.95 1.57 -2.94
N LEU A 52 3.35 0.97 -3.96
CA LEU A 52 4.05 0.52 -5.16
C LEU A 52 3.88 1.59 -6.25
N THR A 53 4.97 2.01 -6.88
CA THR A 53 4.92 2.93 -8.02
C THR A 53 5.50 2.26 -9.26
N VAL A 54 4.71 2.24 -10.34
CA VAL A 54 5.07 1.70 -11.66
C VAL A 54 5.30 2.88 -12.60
N ASN A 55 6.55 3.19 -12.89
CA ASN A 55 6.93 4.31 -13.77
C ASN A 55 7.26 3.86 -15.20
N GLU A 56 7.65 2.61 -15.34
CA GLU A 56 8.03 2.03 -16.63
C GLU A 56 6.79 1.68 -17.45
N SER A 57 6.98 1.48 -18.75
CA SER A 57 5.90 1.08 -19.66
C SER A 57 6.16 -0.31 -20.25
N ASN A 58 5.11 -1.00 -20.64
CA ASN A 58 5.15 -2.37 -21.18
C ASN A 58 5.66 -3.39 -20.15
N GLU A 59 5.33 -3.18 -18.87
CA GLU A 59 5.71 -4.05 -17.77
C GLU A 59 4.56 -4.96 -17.34
N HIS A 60 4.94 -6.15 -16.86
CA HIS A 60 4.07 -7.03 -16.08
C HIS A 60 4.51 -6.98 -14.63
N VAL A 61 3.65 -6.50 -13.76
CA VAL A 61 3.97 -6.20 -12.37
C VAL A 61 3.06 -6.97 -11.43
N SER A 62 3.65 -7.82 -10.59
CA SER A 62 2.90 -8.44 -9.49
C SER A 62 2.99 -7.57 -8.24
N VAL A 63 1.85 -7.27 -7.64
CA VAL A 63 1.76 -6.44 -6.44
C VAL A 63 2.30 -7.19 -5.22
N PRO A 64 3.35 -6.70 -4.54
CA PRO A 64 3.89 -7.37 -3.36
C PRO A 64 2.90 -7.42 -2.20
N ALA A 65 2.95 -8.49 -1.41
CA ALA A 65 2.12 -8.61 -0.21
C ALA A 65 2.38 -7.42 0.76
N GLY A 66 1.31 -6.88 1.32
CA GLY A 66 1.36 -5.72 2.21
C GLY A 66 1.35 -4.36 1.51
N THR A 67 1.31 -4.33 0.17
CA THR A 67 1.03 -3.10 -0.57
C THR A 67 -0.41 -2.68 -0.33
N THR A 68 -0.63 -1.43 0.01
CA THR A 68 -1.96 -0.85 0.24
C THR A 68 -2.34 0.22 -0.79
N MET A 69 -1.36 0.75 -1.51
CA MET A 69 -1.57 1.76 -2.54
C MET A 69 -0.72 1.44 -3.77
N ILE A 70 -1.27 1.66 -4.97
CA ILE A 70 -0.49 1.64 -6.20
C ILE A 70 -0.64 2.94 -6.99
N ILE A 71 0.46 3.34 -7.65
CA ILE A 71 0.50 4.48 -8.57
C ILE A 71 1.10 3.99 -9.87
N VAL A 72 0.33 4.04 -10.96
CA VAL A 72 0.76 3.63 -12.30
C VAL A 72 0.93 4.87 -13.16
N ASN A 73 2.18 5.25 -13.42
CA ASN A 73 2.54 6.40 -14.28
C ASN A 73 2.86 5.98 -15.71
N GLY A 74 3.35 4.75 -15.89
CA GLY A 74 3.68 4.17 -17.18
C GLY A 74 2.45 3.79 -18.01
N SER A 75 2.67 3.39 -19.26
CA SER A 75 1.60 2.98 -20.17
C SER A 75 1.81 1.55 -20.68
N ASN A 76 0.73 0.91 -21.09
CA ASN A 76 0.72 -0.48 -21.57
C ASN A 76 1.26 -1.46 -20.52
N ASN A 77 0.94 -1.27 -19.26
CA ASN A 77 1.32 -2.18 -18.19
C ASN A 77 0.17 -3.12 -17.86
N HIS A 78 0.56 -4.30 -17.38
CA HIS A 78 -0.33 -5.27 -16.76
C HIS A 78 0.08 -5.43 -15.29
N VAL A 79 -0.82 -5.10 -14.37
CA VAL A 79 -0.58 -5.11 -12.92
C VAL A 79 -1.52 -6.11 -12.27
N GLU A 80 -0.98 -7.07 -11.51
CA GLU A 80 -1.74 -8.16 -10.93
C GLU A 80 -1.62 -8.26 -9.41
N GLY A 81 -2.75 -8.51 -8.73
CA GLY A 81 -2.85 -8.92 -7.33
C GLY A 81 -2.98 -7.78 -6.34
N GLY A 82 -3.21 -8.16 -5.11
CA GLY A 82 -3.28 -7.25 -3.96
C GLY A 82 -4.69 -6.84 -3.53
N GLU A 83 -4.81 -6.63 -2.21
CA GLU A 83 -5.96 -5.98 -1.59
C GLU A 83 -5.58 -4.52 -1.31
N LEU A 84 -6.15 -3.59 -2.06
CA LEU A 84 -5.68 -2.22 -2.11
C LEU A 84 -6.69 -1.24 -1.49
N ALA A 85 -6.19 -0.23 -0.80
CA ALA A 85 -7.00 0.90 -0.36
C ALA A 85 -7.19 1.89 -1.52
N ASP A 86 -6.09 2.25 -2.20
CA ASP A 86 -6.12 3.27 -3.24
C ASP A 86 -5.34 2.85 -4.49
N ILE A 87 -5.90 3.18 -5.65
CA ILE A 87 -5.30 2.99 -6.96
C ILE A 87 -5.28 4.32 -7.69
N THR A 88 -4.12 4.75 -8.17
CA THR A 88 -3.99 5.94 -9.03
C THR A 88 -3.36 5.54 -10.36
N VAL A 89 -4.04 5.83 -11.46
CA VAL A 89 -3.59 5.52 -12.82
C VAL A 89 -3.45 6.80 -13.62
N ASN A 90 -2.20 7.22 -13.84
CA ASN A 90 -1.86 8.41 -14.60
C ASN A 90 -1.51 8.09 -16.07
N GLY A 91 -1.04 6.87 -16.34
CA GLY A 91 -0.72 6.39 -17.67
C GLY A 91 -1.95 5.92 -18.47
N SER A 92 -1.71 5.44 -19.68
CA SER A 92 -2.78 4.98 -20.58
C SER A 92 -2.58 3.53 -21.01
N ASN A 93 -3.66 2.88 -21.41
CA ASN A 93 -3.66 1.49 -21.88
C ASN A 93 -3.12 0.52 -20.83
N ASN A 94 -3.45 0.69 -19.55
CA ASN A 94 -3.05 -0.24 -18.50
C ASN A 94 -4.21 -1.18 -18.17
N ALA A 95 -3.88 -2.47 -17.97
CA ALA A 95 -4.76 -3.48 -17.42
C ALA A 95 -4.33 -3.75 -15.96
N ILE A 96 -5.27 -3.64 -15.04
CA ILE A 96 -5.01 -3.76 -13.61
C ILE A 96 -6.00 -4.76 -13.03
N GLU A 97 -5.49 -5.91 -12.58
CA GLU A 97 -6.27 -6.96 -11.97
C GLU A 97 -5.94 -7.06 -10.49
N VAL A 98 -6.90 -6.80 -9.61
CA VAL A 98 -6.67 -6.79 -8.17
C VAL A 98 -7.65 -7.71 -7.45
N ASP A 99 -7.27 -8.17 -6.26
CA ASP A 99 -8.22 -8.93 -5.45
C ASP A 99 -9.37 -8.05 -4.98
N SER A 100 -9.05 -6.86 -4.50
CA SER A 100 -10.06 -5.84 -4.13
C SER A 100 -9.44 -4.45 -4.11
N ALA A 101 -10.28 -3.43 -4.29
CA ALA A 101 -9.88 -2.03 -4.12
C ALA A 101 -11.00 -1.23 -3.47
N SER A 102 -10.65 -0.18 -2.72
CA SER A 102 -11.65 0.74 -2.14
C SER A 102 -11.87 1.96 -3.01
N THR A 103 -10.79 2.55 -3.53
CA THR A 103 -10.84 3.78 -4.32
C THR A 103 -9.94 3.68 -5.54
N VAL A 104 -10.39 4.25 -6.66
CA VAL A 104 -9.58 4.39 -7.87
C VAL A 104 -9.69 5.79 -8.45
N SER A 105 -8.58 6.29 -9.01
CA SER A 105 -8.50 7.55 -9.73
C SER A 105 -7.79 7.36 -11.06
N PHE A 106 -8.37 7.88 -12.15
CA PHE A 106 -7.80 7.87 -13.49
C PHE A 106 -7.52 9.30 -13.95
N THR A 107 -6.31 9.55 -14.48
CA THR A 107 -5.99 10.77 -15.24
C THR A 107 -5.58 10.43 -16.68
N GLY A 108 -5.19 9.19 -16.94
CA GLY A 108 -4.95 8.64 -18.27
C GLY A 108 -6.20 8.05 -18.91
N SER A 109 -6.05 7.48 -20.10
CA SER A 109 -7.16 6.94 -20.88
C SER A 109 -6.96 5.48 -21.27
N ASN A 110 -8.06 4.81 -21.60
CA ASN A 110 -8.07 3.41 -22.01
C ASN A 110 -7.48 2.48 -20.94
N ASN A 111 -7.80 2.70 -19.69
CA ASN A 111 -7.37 1.83 -18.59
C ASN A 111 -8.52 0.93 -18.16
N GLU A 112 -8.19 -0.30 -17.81
CA GLU A 112 -9.11 -1.29 -17.29
C GLU A 112 -8.69 -1.69 -15.88
N LEU A 113 -9.64 -1.65 -14.95
CA LEU A 113 -9.47 -2.16 -13.59
C LEU A 113 -10.48 -3.28 -13.36
N GLU A 114 -9.97 -4.48 -13.14
CA GLU A 114 -10.76 -5.63 -12.74
C GLU A 114 -10.50 -5.96 -11.26
N TYR A 115 -11.59 -6.20 -10.51
CA TYR A 115 -11.51 -6.61 -9.12
C TYR A 115 -12.23 -7.94 -8.90
N LYS A 116 -11.67 -8.83 -8.09
CA LYS A 116 -12.15 -10.22 -7.93
C LYS A 116 -13.17 -10.39 -6.81
N LYS A 117 -13.14 -9.52 -5.81
CA LYS A 117 -14.03 -9.64 -4.63
C LYS A 117 -14.36 -8.29 -4.00
N GLY A 118 -15.39 -8.26 -3.19
CA GLY A 118 -15.82 -7.07 -2.46
C GLY A 118 -16.79 -6.19 -3.23
N ASN A 119 -16.91 -4.95 -2.80
CA ASN A 119 -17.74 -3.96 -3.46
C ASN A 119 -16.96 -3.31 -4.61
N ALA A 120 -17.68 -2.80 -5.60
CA ALA A 120 -17.05 -2.01 -6.66
C ALA A 120 -16.26 -0.84 -6.07
N PRO A 121 -15.00 -0.64 -6.51
CA PRO A 121 -14.20 0.51 -6.09
C PRO A 121 -14.92 1.83 -6.38
N ARG A 122 -14.81 2.77 -5.44
CA ARG A 122 -15.30 4.12 -5.67
C ARG A 122 -14.37 4.84 -6.66
N VAL A 123 -14.89 5.26 -7.80
CA VAL A 123 -14.14 6.13 -8.70
C VAL A 123 -14.13 7.54 -8.09
N ALA A 124 -12.97 7.96 -7.57
CA ALA A 124 -12.79 9.26 -6.93
C ALA A 124 -12.56 10.37 -7.97
N ASN A 125 -11.88 10.04 -9.06
CA ASN A 125 -11.64 10.93 -10.19
C ASN A 125 -11.53 10.11 -11.48
N ASP A 126 -12.10 10.62 -12.56
CA ASP A 126 -11.87 10.12 -13.91
C ASP A 126 -11.78 11.34 -14.86
N ALA A 127 -10.55 11.80 -15.05
CA ALA A 127 -10.25 12.91 -15.95
C ALA A 127 -9.85 12.45 -17.36
N GLY A 128 -9.77 11.13 -17.56
CA GLY A 128 -9.47 10.49 -18.84
C GLY A 128 -10.71 10.13 -19.65
N THR A 129 -10.50 9.24 -20.60
CA THR A 129 -11.58 8.67 -21.44
C THR A 129 -11.40 7.16 -21.56
N ASN A 130 -12.51 6.45 -21.73
CA ASN A 130 -12.53 5.00 -21.92
C ASN A 130 -11.87 4.23 -20.77
N ASN A 131 -11.99 4.69 -19.54
CA ASN A 131 -11.58 3.95 -18.36
C ASN A 131 -12.75 3.08 -17.89
N VAL A 132 -12.45 1.83 -17.54
CA VAL A 132 -13.46 0.83 -17.15
C VAL A 132 -13.10 0.25 -15.79
N VAL A 133 -14.11 0.04 -14.95
CA VAL A 133 -14.00 -0.71 -13.70
C VAL A 133 -15.02 -1.85 -13.75
N SER A 134 -14.56 -3.09 -13.66
CA SER A 134 -15.39 -4.28 -13.77
C SER A 134 -15.06 -5.33 -12.71
N LEU A 135 -16.05 -6.19 -12.43
CA LEU A 135 -15.84 -7.38 -11.62
C LEU A 135 -15.29 -8.50 -12.53
N ASP A 136 -14.17 -9.08 -12.14
CA ASP A 136 -13.64 -10.31 -12.73
C ASP A 136 -14.52 -11.49 -12.29
N ASN A 137 -15.10 -12.23 -13.25
CA ASN A 137 -16.01 -13.37 -13.04
C ASN A 137 -15.31 -14.70 -13.31
#